data_ebe0f6591ffb885b3972116546fed3b7
#
_entry.id   ebe0f6591ffb885b3972116546fed3b7
#
_cell.length_a   1.000
_cell.length_b   1.000
_cell.length_c   1.000
_cell.angle_alpha   90.00
_cell.angle_beta   90.00
_cell.angle_gamma   90.00
#
_symmetry.space_group_name_H-M   'P 1'
#
loop_
_entity.id
_entity.type
_entity.pdbx_description
1 polymer ?
#
loop_
_entity_poly.entity_id
_entity_poly.type
_entity_poly.pdbx_seq_one_letter_code
_entity_poly.pdbx_strand_id
1 'polypeptide(L)'
;MPMPFIKIKNYKIYYEVHGEGEVIFFMHHGFGCMKIWKDVYPRFVAEGFKVVMFDRRGYGRSEPGDNFMDFYVSDNYRPECVEELRIIKEYLDIETCHLVGQCEGGVVGVDYAAKYPMEIKTLTTASTQCFSEVPMTELNILRLVNEFRLLEPKLQAKMIEWHGENAETFYNQFSSYGGAYGTDYFDLRPILHKVICPTLVLYPDRSSIFDVEQSIAFYR
;
A
#
# COMPACT_ATOMS: atom_id res chain seq x y z
N MET A 1 -6.11 -25.56 9.21
CA MET A 1 -6.22 -24.28 8.47
C MET A 1 -4.95 -24.14 7.65
N PRO A 2 -4.99 -23.73 6.38
CA PRO A 2 -3.77 -23.43 5.64
C PRO A 2 -3.01 -22.34 6.38
N MET A 3 -1.68 -22.42 6.36
CA MET A 3 -0.86 -21.38 6.97
C MET A 3 -1.13 -20.06 6.24
N PRO A 4 -1.36 -18.94 6.94
CA PRO A 4 -1.76 -17.67 6.35
C PRO A 4 -0.58 -16.94 5.67
N PHE A 5 0.27 -17.72 4.98
CA PHE A 5 1.47 -17.23 4.31
C PHE A 5 1.57 -17.77 2.88
N ILE A 6 1.84 -16.87 1.95
CA ILE A 6 2.20 -17.21 0.58
C ILE A 6 3.72 -17.02 0.45
N LYS A 7 4.41 -18.03 -0.08
CA LYS A 7 5.84 -17.92 -0.38
C LYS A 7 6.02 -17.25 -1.74
N ILE A 8 6.73 -16.13 -1.75
CA ILE A 8 7.10 -15.39 -2.96
C ILE A 8 8.64 -15.30 -3.00
N LYS A 9 9.28 -15.89 -4.00
CA LYS A 9 10.75 -15.93 -4.09
C LYS A 9 11.38 -16.47 -2.78
N ASN A 10 12.11 -15.62 -2.05
CA ASN A 10 12.81 -15.94 -0.82
C ASN A 10 12.16 -15.38 0.46
N TYR A 11 10.92 -14.88 0.38
CA TYR A 11 10.17 -14.32 1.51
C TYR A 11 8.73 -14.83 1.54
N LYS A 12 8.06 -14.63 2.68
CA LYS A 12 6.66 -15.00 2.87
C LYS A 12 5.81 -13.77 3.12
N ILE A 13 4.68 -13.71 2.45
CA ILE A 13 3.64 -12.70 2.62
C ILE A 13 2.53 -13.25 3.51
N TYR A 14 2.25 -12.53 4.58
CA TYR A 14 1.10 -12.81 5.43
C TYR A 14 -0.18 -12.22 4.82
N TYR A 15 -1.24 -13.02 4.75
CA TYR A 15 -2.53 -12.58 4.24
C TYR A 15 -3.70 -13.11 5.07
N GLU A 16 -4.83 -12.45 4.95
CA GLU A 16 -6.12 -12.90 5.50
C GLU A 16 -7.22 -12.79 4.45
N VAL A 17 -8.16 -13.75 4.49
CA VAL A 17 -9.35 -13.78 3.65
C VAL A 17 -10.56 -13.88 4.56
N HIS A 18 -11.54 -13.00 4.37
CA HIS A 18 -12.77 -12.93 5.16
C HIS A 18 -13.98 -12.85 4.23
N GLY A 19 -15.06 -13.57 4.58
CA GLY A 19 -16.30 -13.58 3.81
C GLY A 19 -16.23 -14.37 2.52
N GLU A 20 -17.30 -14.27 1.75
CA GLU A 20 -17.50 -14.93 0.45
C GLU A 20 -18.13 -13.92 -0.51
N GLY A 21 -18.06 -14.18 -1.82
CA GLY A 21 -18.66 -13.34 -2.85
C GLY A 21 -17.64 -12.58 -3.68
N GLU A 22 -18.02 -11.39 -4.13
CA GLU A 22 -17.18 -10.55 -4.98
C GLU A 22 -15.95 -10.05 -4.22
N VAL A 23 -14.78 -10.08 -4.87
CA VAL A 23 -13.51 -9.90 -4.16
C VAL A 23 -13.11 -8.44 -4.07
N ILE A 24 -12.72 -7.99 -2.87
CA ILE A 24 -12.08 -6.70 -2.62
C ILE A 24 -10.71 -6.93 -1.99
N PHE A 25 -9.66 -6.37 -2.59
CA PHE A 25 -8.33 -6.27 -1.99
C PHE A 25 -8.16 -4.93 -1.26
N PHE A 26 -7.70 -4.99 -0.02
CA PHE A 26 -7.29 -3.83 0.75
C PHE A 26 -5.78 -3.76 0.90
N MET A 27 -5.18 -2.64 0.44
CA MET A 27 -3.74 -2.38 0.45
C MET A 27 -3.40 -1.23 1.38
N HIS A 28 -2.52 -1.47 2.34
CA HIS A 28 -2.15 -0.53 3.39
C HIS A 28 -1.14 0.54 2.94
N HIS A 29 -1.04 1.63 3.71
CA HIS A 29 -0.07 2.72 3.52
C HIS A 29 1.36 2.34 3.97
N GLY A 30 2.34 3.21 3.69
CA GLY A 30 3.76 2.97 3.88
C GLY A 30 4.23 2.75 5.32
N PHE A 31 3.51 3.22 6.32
CA PHE A 31 3.88 3.02 7.74
C PHE A 31 3.02 1.98 8.44
N GLY A 32 1.97 1.46 7.77
CA GLY A 32 1.02 0.55 8.35
C GLY A 32 1.23 -0.90 7.95
N CYS A 33 0.27 -1.71 8.31
CA CYS A 33 0.09 -3.07 7.84
C CYS A 33 -1.40 -3.31 7.63
N MET A 34 -1.81 -4.50 7.24
CA MET A 34 -3.23 -4.79 6.99
C MET A 34 -4.17 -4.48 8.18
N LYS A 35 -3.65 -4.41 9.41
CA LYS A 35 -4.44 -4.06 10.60
C LYS A 35 -5.07 -2.66 10.55
N ILE A 36 -4.61 -1.76 9.67
CA ILE A 36 -5.26 -0.45 9.47
C ILE A 36 -6.72 -0.58 9.03
N TRP A 37 -7.07 -1.71 8.41
CA TRP A 37 -8.39 -1.99 7.88
C TRP A 37 -9.34 -2.69 8.87
N LYS A 38 -8.87 -3.01 10.10
CA LYS A 38 -9.61 -3.82 11.08
C LYS A 38 -11.04 -3.33 11.38
N ASP A 39 -11.23 -2.02 11.37
CA ASP A 39 -12.53 -1.38 11.64
C ASP A 39 -13.35 -1.10 10.37
N VAL A 40 -12.77 -1.36 9.20
CA VAL A 40 -13.36 -1.09 7.88
C VAL A 40 -13.87 -2.36 7.23
N TYR A 41 -13.01 -3.38 7.09
CA TYR A 41 -13.31 -4.59 6.33
C TYR A 41 -14.54 -5.37 6.80
N PRO A 42 -14.90 -5.41 8.12
CA PRO A 42 -16.05 -6.20 8.55
C PRO A 42 -17.38 -5.74 7.94
N ARG A 43 -17.49 -4.45 7.61
CA ARG A 43 -18.68 -3.91 6.94
C ARG A 43 -18.83 -4.45 5.53
N PHE A 44 -17.75 -4.60 4.80
CA PHE A 44 -17.75 -5.18 3.45
C PHE A 44 -18.09 -6.68 3.50
N VAL A 45 -17.58 -7.40 4.49
CA VAL A 45 -17.96 -8.80 4.72
C VAL A 45 -19.45 -8.92 5.01
N ALA A 46 -20.02 -8.03 5.84
CA ALA A 46 -21.44 -8.01 6.15
C ALA A 46 -22.32 -7.71 4.91
N GLU A 47 -21.80 -6.97 3.93
CA GLU A 47 -22.46 -6.68 2.65
C GLU A 47 -22.22 -7.77 1.58
N GLY A 48 -21.62 -8.91 1.96
CA GLY A 48 -21.47 -10.07 1.08
C GLY A 48 -20.24 -10.01 0.16
N PHE A 49 -19.21 -9.28 0.54
CA PHE A 49 -17.93 -9.28 -0.19
C PHE A 49 -16.94 -10.26 0.43
N LYS A 50 -16.11 -10.85 -0.41
CA LYS A 50 -14.89 -11.55 -0.02
C LYS A 50 -13.75 -10.54 0.09
N VAL A 51 -13.29 -10.28 1.29
CA VAL A 51 -12.21 -9.34 1.56
C VAL A 51 -10.88 -10.07 1.65
N VAL A 52 -9.90 -9.60 0.90
CA VAL A 52 -8.51 -10.05 0.95
C VAL A 52 -7.63 -8.91 1.43
N MET A 53 -6.85 -9.16 2.47
CA MET A 53 -5.87 -8.23 3.02
C MET A 53 -4.53 -8.94 3.15
N PHE A 54 -3.45 -8.22 2.97
CA PHE A 54 -2.10 -8.75 3.16
C PHE A 54 -1.15 -7.67 3.67
N ASP A 55 -0.16 -8.11 4.42
CA ASP A 55 0.98 -7.27 4.77
C ASP A 55 1.97 -7.33 3.60
N ARG A 56 2.28 -6.18 2.97
CA ARG A 56 3.26 -6.14 1.87
C ARG A 56 4.64 -6.57 2.37
N ARG A 57 5.55 -6.94 1.48
CA ARG A 57 6.91 -7.36 1.79
C ARG A 57 7.58 -6.42 2.79
N GLY A 58 8.07 -6.95 3.93
CA GLY A 58 8.73 -6.20 4.99
C GLY A 58 7.83 -5.45 5.95
N TYR A 59 6.51 -5.57 5.82
CA TYR A 59 5.53 -4.91 6.70
C TYR A 59 4.82 -5.93 7.59
N GLY A 60 4.40 -5.49 8.78
CA GLY A 60 3.58 -6.28 9.69
C GLY A 60 4.18 -7.65 10.01
N ARG A 61 3.53 -8.71 9.54
CA ARG A 61 3.92 -10.11 9.70
C ARG A 61 4.63 -10.71 8.48
N SER A 62 4.73 -9.96 7.39
CA SER A 62 5.42 -10.39 6.17
C SER A 62 6.93 -10.27 6.31
N GLU A 63 7.63 -11.26 5.76
CA GLU A 63 9.09 -11.26 5.79
C GLU A 63 9.67 -10.19 4.84
N PRO A 64 10.77 -9.53 5.20
CA PRO A 64 11.45 -8.58 4.33
C PRO A 64 12.21 -9.28 3.17
N GLY A 65 12.60 -10.54 3.35
CA GLY A 65 13.52 -11.23 2.44
C GLY A 65 14.92 -10.61 2.46
N ASP A 66 15.75 -11.07 1.54
CA ASP A 66 17.12 -10.55 1.43
C ASP A 66 17.12 -9.15 0.80
N ASN A 67 18.05 -8.30 1.24
CA ASN A 67 18.32 -6.98 0.67
C ASN A 67 17.06 -6.09 0.57
N PHE A 68 16.22 -6.10 1.62
CA PHE A 68 14.95 -5.36 1.63
C PHE A 68 15.14 -3.86 1.37
N MET A 69 16.17 -3.24 1.96
CA MET A 69 16.39 -1.80 1.80
C MET A 69 16.84 -1.45 0.37
N ASP A 70 17.67 -2.30 -0.24
CA ASP A 70 18.05 -2.10 -1.65
C ASP A 70 16.85 -2.23 -2.58
N PHE A 71 15.94 -3.16 -2.30
CA PHE A 71 14.67 -3.29 -3.00
C PHE A 71 13.78 -2.06 -2.78
N TYR A 72 13.63 -1.62 -1.51
CA TYR A 72 12.73 -0.53 -1.12
C TYR A 72 13.06 0.79 -1.82
N VAL A 73 14.35 1.10 -2.01
CA VAL A 73 14.81 2.32 -2.69
C VAL A 73 15.10 2.14 -4.17
N SER A 74 14.81 0.96 -4.75
CA SER A 74 15.10 0.68 -6.16
C SER A 74 13.94 1.05 -7.08
N ASP A 75 14.25 1.26 -8.36
CA ASP A 75 13.25 1.45 -9.42
C ASP A 75 12.36 0.21 -9.63
N ASN A 76 12.76 -0.95 -9.09
CA ASN A 76 11.98 -2.17 -9.13
C ASN A 76 10.90 -2.24 -8.05
N TYR A 77 10.87 -1.33 -7.07
CA TYR A 77 9.91 -1.38 -5.97
C TYR A 77 8.46 -1.44 -6.45
N ARG A 78 8.01 -0.47 -7.25
CA ARG A 78 6.65 -0.43 -7.78
C ARG A 78 6.32 -1.64 -8.67
N PRO A 79 7.15 -2.00 -9.69
CA PRO A 79 6.93 -3.20 -10.49
C PRO A 79 6.83 -4.49 -9.66
N GLU A 80 7.67 -4.66 -8.63
CA GLU A 80 7.64 -5.84 -7.77
C GLU A 80 6.42 -5.86 -6.85
N CYS A 81 5.95 -4.71 -6.34
CA CYS A 81 4.70 -4.65 -5.57
C CYS A 81 3.47 -5.04 -6.42
N VAL A 82 3.45 -4.66 -7.70
CA VAL A 82 2.42 -5.09 -8.64
C VAL A 82 2.48 -6.60 -8.86
N GLU A 83 3.69 -7.14 -9.03
CA GLU A 83 3.89 -8.58 -9.20
C GLU A 83 3.51 -9.38 -7.95
N GLU A 84 3.78 -8.85 -6.76
CA GLU A 84 3.37 -9.42 -5.49
C GLU A 84 1.84 -9.57 -5.42
N LEU A 85 1.10 -8.50 -5.76
CA LEU A 85 -0.37 -8.55 -5.82
C LEU A 85 -0.87 -9.56 -6.86
N ARG A 86 -0.21 -9.65 -8.03
CA ARG A 86 -0.55 -10.63 -9.08
C ARG A 86 -0.39 -12.05 -8.58
N ILE A 87 0.73 -12.37 -7.93
CA ILE A 87 1.00 -13.69 -7.37
C ILE A 87 -0.03 -14.06 -6.29
N ILE A 88 -0.41 -13.11 -5.42
CA ILE A 88 -1.43 -13.34 -4.40
C ILE A 88 -2.79 -13.64 -5.05
N LYS A 89 -3.17 -12.89 -6.09
CA LYS A 89 -4.41 -13.14 -6.85
C LYS A 89 -4.41 -14.54 -7.46
N GLU A 90 -3.32 -14.91 -8.14
CA GLU A 90 -3.18 -16.25 -8.76
C GLU A 90 -3.23 -17.36 -7.72
N TYR A 91 -2.54 -17.21 -6.59
CA TYR A 91 -2.56 -18.19 -5.51
C TYR A 91 -3.96 -18.41 -4.92
N LEU A 92 -4.78 -17.37 -4.89
CA LEU A 92 -6.15 -17.40 -4.38
C LEU A 92 -7.22 -17.69 -5.45
N ASP A 93 -6.79 -17.97 -6.71
CA ASP A 93 -7.66 -18.22 -7.86
C ASP A 93 -8.67 -17.08 -8.09
N ILE A 94 -8.17 -15.84 -8.10
CA ILE A 94 -8.97 -14.61 -8.25
C ILE A 94 -8.70 -14.01 -9.63
N GLU A 95 -9.66 -14.07 -10.54
CA GLU A 95 -9.57 -13.49 -11.88
C GLU A 95 -9.78 -11.98 -11.86
N THR A 96 -10.87 -11.52 -11.23
CA THR A 96 -11.23 -10.10 -11.18
C THR A 96 -11.50 -9.66 -9.75
N CYS A 97 -11.22 -8.38 -9.44
CA CYS A 97 -11.44 -7.84 -8.10
C CYS A 97 -11.67 -6.32 -8.09
N HIS A 98 -12.10 -5.81 -6.94
CA HIS A 98 -12.02 -4.41 -6.58
C HIS A 98 -10.72 -4.15 -5.82
N LEU A 99 -10.10 -2.98 -6.04
CA LEU A 99 -8.92 -2.55 -5.29
C LEU A 99 -9.25 -1.34 -4.42
N VAL A 100 -8.85 -1.40 -3.17
CA VAL A 100 -8.90 -0.28 -2.22
C VAL A 100 -7.51 -0.07 -1.66
N GLY A 101 -6.88 1.05 -1.99
CA GLY A 101 -5.52 1.34 -1.57
C GLY A 101 -5.40 2.68 -0.84
N GLN A 102 -4.63 2.72 0.24
CA GLN A 102 -4.29 3.94 0.95
C GLN A 102 -2.83 4.30 0.73
N CYS A 103 -2.55 5.57 0.38
CA CYS A 103 -1.20 6.11 0.17
C CYS A 103 -0.39 5.23 -0.79
N GLU A 104 0.70 4.60 -0.38
CA GLU A 104 1.47 3.64 -1.19
C GLU A 104 0.62 2.48 -1.74
N GLY A 105 -0.33 1.96 -0.95
CA GLY A 105 -1.26 0.95 -1.43
C GLY A 105 -2.12 1.45 -2.59
N GLY A 106 -2.46 2.74 -2.60
CA GLY A 106 -3.16 3.37 -3.71
C GLY A 106 -2.27 3.51 -4.96
N VAL A 107 -0.98 3.83 -4.80
CA VAL A 107 -0.01 3.87 -5.91
C VAL A 107 0.10 2.49 -6.57
N VAL A 108 0.27 1.43 -5.78
CA VAL A 108 0.31 0.05 -6.30
C VAL A 108 -1.00 -0.31 -7.00
N GLY A 109 -2.15 0.14 -6.46
CA GLY A 109 -3.47 -0.07 -7.07
C GLY A 109 -3.58 0.58 -8.45
N VAL A 110 -3.10 1.80 -8.62
CA VAL A 110 -3.05 2.51 -9.91
C VAL A 110 -2.13 1.79 -10.89
N ASP A 111 -0.91 1.43 -10.47
CA ASP A 111 0.03 0.68 -11.30
C ASP A 111 -0.55 -0.66 -11.77
N TYR A 112 -1.21 -1.38 -10.85
CA TYR A 112 -1.86 -2.65 -11.18
C TYR A 112 -3.00 -2.47 -12.17
N ALA A 113 -3.90 -1.53 -11.91
CA ALA A 113 -5.04 -1.24 -12.77
C ALA A 113 -4.61 -0.76 -14.17
N ALA A 114 -3.53 0.02 -14.26
CA ALA A 114 -2.96 0.44 -15.54
C ALA A 114 -2.30 -0.70 -16.32
N LYS A 115 -1.71 -1.69 -15.62
CA LYS A 115 -1.02 -2.83 -16.24
C LYS A 115 -1.97 -3.97 -16.60
N TYR A 116 -3.01 -4.19 -15.77
CA TYR A 116 -3.99 -5.28 -15.92
C TYR A 116 -5.43 -4.75 -15.89
N PRO A 117 -5.82 -3.86 -16.82
CA PRO A 117 -7.07 -3.11 -16.73
C PRO A 117 -8.33 -3.98 -16.77
N MET A 118 -8.26 -5.16 -17.41
CA MET A 118 -9.40 -6.09 -17.50
C MET A 118 -9.63 -6.91 -16.23
N GLU A 119 -8.69 -6.89 -15.30
CA GLU A 119 -8.79 -7.63 -14.03
C GLU A 119 -9.42 -6.80 -12.91
N ILE A 120 -9.55 -5.47 -13.10
CA ILE A 120 -9.99 -4.55 -12.05
C ILE A 120 -11.38 -4.00 -12.36
N LYS A 121 -12.33 -4.34 -11.47
CA LYS A 121 -13.72 -3.89 -11.55
C LYS A 121 -13.88 -2.43 -11.13
N THR A 122 -13.26 -2.05 -10.00
CA THR A 122 -13.20 -0.67 -9.52
C THR A 122 -11.89 -0.44 -8.77
N LEU A 123 -11.43 0.80 -8.75
CA LEU A 123 -10.30 1.25 -7.97
C LEU A 123 -10.74 2.35 -6.99
N THR A 124 -10.38 2.22 -5.72
CA THR A 124 -10.51 3.30 -4.74
C THR A 124 -9.12 3.66 -4.23
N THR A 125 -8.72 4.92 -4.38
CA THR A 125 -7.49 5.47 -3.80
C THR A 125 -7.82 6.41 -2.65
N ALA A 126 -7.13 6.27 -1.53
CA ALA A 126 -7.31 7.12 -0.35
C ALA A 126 -5.97 7.78 0.02
N SER A 127 -5.94 9.11 0.07
CA SER A 127 -4.72 9.89 0.42
C SER A 127 -3.50 9.45 -0.39
N THR A 128 -3.69 9.22 -1.70
CA THR A 128 -2.66 8.67 -2.59
C THR A 128 -1.92 9.79 -3.30
N GLN A 129 -0.60 9.73 -3.27
CA GLN A 129 0.25 10.65 -4.03
C GLN A 129 0.18 10.28 -5.52
N CYS A 130 -0.03 11.28 -6.38
CA CYS A 130 -0.10 11.10 -7.83
C CYS A 130 1.24 11.39 -8.52
N PHE A 131 1.99 12.37 -8.00
CA PHE A 131 3.30 12.74 -8.52
C PHE A 131 4.17 13.32 -7.40
N SER A 132 5.48 13.31 -7.58
CA SER A 132 6.42 13.91 -6.63
C SER A 132 6.50 15.42 -6.81
N GLU A 133 6.28 16.17 -5.72
CA GLU A 133 6.50 17.62 -5.64
C GLU A 133 7.94 17.96 -5.23
N VAL A 134 8.55 17.06 -4.48
CA VAL A 134 9.94 17.11 -4.02
C VAL A 134 10.60 15.76 -4.32
N PRO A 135 11.93 15.66 -4.34
CA PRO A 135 12.62 14.40 -4.47
C PRO A 135 12.11 13.39 -3.43
N MET A 136 11.81 12.16 -3.86
CA MET A 136 11.27 11.14 -2.97
C MET A 136 12.25 10.77 -1.85
N THR A 137 13.55 10.91 -2.08
CA THR A 137 14.60 10.74 -1.07
C THR A 137 14.51 11.78 0.07
N GLU A 138 13.84 12.91 -0.17
CA GLU A 138 13.68 13.98 0.82
C GLU A 138 12.27 14.04 1.43
N LEU A 139 11.27 13.42 0.80
CA LEU A 139 9.87 13.59 1.19
C LEU A 139 9.63 13.29 2.67
N ASN A 140 10.06 12.14 3.16
CA ASN A 140 9.83 11.72 4.54
C ASN A 140 10.60 12.62 5.52
N ILE A 141 11.84 13.02 5.16
CA ILE A 141 12.67 13.90 5.98
C ILE A 141 12.01 15.28 6.15
N LEU A 142 11.38 15.78 5.08
CA LEU A 142 10.74 17.10 5.08
C LEU A 142 9.35 17.11 5.72
N ARG A 143 8.62 15.98 5.65
CA ARG A 143 7.19 15.92 5.97
C ARG A 143 6.84 15.12 7.22
N LEU A 144 7.78 14.34 7.76
CA LEU A 144 7.54 13.45 8.90
C LEU A 144 8.46 13.76 10.07
N VAL A 145 8.05 13.33 11.25
CA VAL A 145 8.95 13.26 12.42
C VAL A 145 9.96 12.15 12.17
N ASN A 146 11.25 12.45 12.23
CA ASN A 146 12.30 11.52 11.78
C ASN A 146 12.69 10.43 12.78
N GLU A 147 12.25 10.56 14.05
CA GLU A 147 12.58 9.59 15.10
C GLU A 147 11.32 9.04 15.75
N PHE A 148 11.25 7.73 15.89
CA PHE A 148 10.13 7.04 16.56
C PHE A 148 9.83 7.60 17.95
N ARG A 149 10.87 7.89 18.74
CA ARG A 149 10.74 8.37 20.12
C ARG A 149 10.12 9.76 20.23
N LEU A 150 10.14 10.54 19.15
CA LEU A 150 9.55 11.87 19.08
C LEU A 150 8.10 11.85 18.60
N LEU A 151 7.58 10.69 18.20
CA LEU A 151 6.18 10.53 17.82
C LEU A 151 5.26 10.73 19.02
N GLU A 152 4.07 11.24 18.75
CA GLU A 152 2.96 11.23 19.71
C GLU A 152 2.75 9.83 20.30
N PRO A 153 2.53 9.67 21.62
CA PRO A 153 2.40 8.35 22.26
C PRO A 153 1.34 7.45 21.61
N LYS A 154 0.25 8.04 21.11
CA LYS A 154 -0.81 7.31 20.40
C LYS A 154 -0.32 6.71 19.09
N LEU A 155 0.56 7.40 18.36
CA LEU A 155 1.13 6.91 17.11
C LEU A 155 2.20 5.85 17.39
N GLN A 156 3.04 6.05 18.42
CA GLN A 156 3.98 5.01 18.87
C GLN A 156 3.25 3.71 19.20
N ALA A 157 2.16 3.80 19.98
CA ALA A 157 1.35 2.63 20.34
C ALA A 157 0.76 1.91 19.09
N LYS A 158 0.33 2.67 18.08
CA LYS A 158 -0.13 2.09 16.82
C LYS A 158 1.00 1.40 16.05
N MET A 159 2.17 2.01 15.98
CA MET A 159 3.33 1.39 15.32
C MET A 159 3.72 0.07 16.00
N ILE A 160 3.69 0.03 17.34
CA ILE A 160 3.93 -1.19 18.11
C ILE A 160 2.83 -2.24 17.84
N GLU A 161 1.56 -1.85 17.79
CA GLU A 161 0.45 -2.73 17.41
C GLU A 161 0.66 -3.37 16.03
N TRP A 162 1.19 -2.61 15.07
CA TRP A 162 1.36 -3.03 13.69
C TRP A 162 2.62 -3.86 13.45
N HIS A 163 3.74 -3.49 14.05
CA HIS A 163 5.08 -4.02 13.76
C HIS A 163 5.75 -4.73 14.93
N GLY A 164 5.08 -4.77 16.12
CA GLY A 164 5.63 -5.44 17.31
C GLY A 164 6.94 -4.81 17.79
N GLU A 165 7.89 -5.65 18.17
CA GLU A 165 9.21 -5.26 18.67
C GLU A 165 10.06 -4.50 17.63
N ASN A 166 9.74 -4.67 16.34
CA ASN A 166 10.44 -4.01 15.24
C ASN A 166 9.95 -2.59 14.97
N ALA A 167 8.93 -2.09 15.67
CA ALA A 167 8.26 -0.82 15.36
C ALA A 167 9.22 0.38 15.30
N GLU A 168 10.13 0.52 16.28
CA GLU A 168 11.12 1.60 16.31
C GLU A 168 12.10 1.51 15.15
N THR A 169 12.69 0.34 14.93
CA THR A 169 13.65 0.09 13.84
C THR A 169 13.00 0.35 12.49
N PHE A 170 11.80 -0.19 12.31
CA PHE A 170 11.01 0.00 11.09
C PHE A 170 10.72 1.48 10.83
N TYR A 171 10.17 2.19 11.82
CA TYR A 171 9.84 3.60 11.68
C TYR A 171 11.05 4.46 11.35
N ASN A 172 12.14 4.31 12.10
CA ASN A 172 13.37 5.08 11.90
C ASN A 172 13.99 4.82 10.52
N GLN A 173 13.95 3.57 10.05
CA GLN A 173 14.35 3.22 8.69
C GLN A 173 13.51 3.97 7.65
N PHE A 174 12.19 3.83 7.72
CA PHE A 174 11.28 4.44 6.75
C PHE A 174 11.33 5.96 6.75
N SER A 175 11.37 6.60 7.92
CA SER A 175 11.44 8.05 8.02
C SER A 175 12.75 8.64 7.49
N SER A 176 13.82 7.83 7.47
CA SER A 176 15.16 8.26 7.00
C SER A 176 15.37 8.10 5.49
N TYR A 177 14.53 7.34 4.78
CA TYR A 177 14.77 6.96 3.38
C TYR A 177 13.86 7.65 2.37
N GLY A 178 13.14 8.69 2.71
CA GLY A 178 12.26 9.36 1.76
C GLY A 178 11.08 8.47 1.34
N GLY A 179 10.76 8.43 0.07
CA GLY A 179 9.63 7.64 -0.46
C GLY A 179 10.03 6.25 -0.95
N ALA A 180 9.09 5.33 -0.87
CA ALA A 180 9.25 3.94 -1.30
C ALA A 180 9.01 3.73 -2.80
N TYR A 181 9.35 4.67 -3.65
CA TYR A 181 9.01 4.56 -5.08
C TYR A 181 10.23 4.36 -5.98
N GLY A 182 11.39 4.15 -5.37
CA GLY A 182 12.62 3.77 -6.06
C GLY A 182 13.30 4.86 -6.86
N THR A 183 12.65 6.00 -7.09
CA THR A 183 13.17 7.12 -7.86
C THR A 183 13.14 8.42 -7.08
N ASP A 184 13.99 9.39 -7.43
CA ASP A 184 13.94 10.73 -6.84
C ASP A 184 12.62 11.45 -7.16
N TYR A 185 12.05 11.16 -8.32
CA TYR A 185 10.74 11.68 -8.72
C TYR A 185 9.92 10.55 -9.32
N PHE A 186 8.66 10.42 -8.88
CA PHE A 186 7.72 9.53 -9.54
C PHE A 186 6.50 10.29 -10.05
N ASP A 187 5.84 9.74 -11.06
CA ASP A 187 4.66 10.34 -11.68
C ASP A 187 3.71 9.24 -12.18
N LEU A 188 2.46 9.28 -11.71
CA LEU A 188 1.41 8.37 -12.19
C LEU A 188 0.64 8.94 -13.38
N ARG A 189 0.68 10.25 -13.61
CA ARG A 189 -0.10 10.92 -14.67
C ARG A 189 0.06 10.30 -16.05
N PRO A 190 1.28 9.89 -16.48
CA PRO A 190 1.46 9.26 -17.78
C PRO A 190 0.73 7.92 -17.97
N ILE A 191 0.35 7.25 -16.88
CA ILE A 191 -0.32 5.93 -16.94
C ILE A 191 -1.80 5.98 -16.59
N LEU A 192 -2.34 7.10 -16.10
CA LEU A 192 -3.73 7.21 -15.67
C LEU A 192 -4.72 6.88 -16.79
N HIS A 193 -4.42 7.25 -18.03
CA HIS A 193 -5.26 6.92 -19.19
C HIS A 193 -5.44 5.42 -19.45
N LYS A 194 -4.60 4.56 -18.83
CA LYS A 194 -4.70 3.09 -18.93
C LYS A 194 -5.62 2.51 -17.86
N VAL A 195 -5.96 3.28 -16.83
CA VAL A 195 -6.91 2.88 -15.77
C VAL A 195 -8.31 3.10 -16.31
N ILE A 196 -8.94 2.05 -16.84
CA ILE A 196 -10.25 2.13 -17.52
C ILE A 196 -11.43 1.80 -16.59
N CYS A 197 -11.17 1.27 -15.40
CA CYS A 197 -12.22 0.95 -14.44
C CYS A 197 -12.76 2.22 -13.75
N PRO A 198 -14.02 2.21 -13.27
CA PRO A 198 -14.53 3.27 -12.39
C PRO A 198 -13.59 3.48 -11.20
N THR A 199 -13.17 4.73 -10.99
CA THR A 199 -12.17 5.06 -9.95
C THR A 199 -12.74 6.10 -9.00
N LEU A 200 -12.67 5.81 -7.69
CA LEU A 200 -13.00 6.73 -6.61
C LEU A 200 -11.71 7.26 -5.99
N VAL A 201 -11.55 8.58 -5.98
CA VAL A 201 -10.43 9.25 -5.32
C VAL A 201 -10.91 9.87 -4.02
N LEU A 202 -10.46 9.34 -2.88
CA LEU A 202 -10.73 9.87 -1.55
C LEU A 202 -9.51 10.66 -1.08
N TYR A 203 -9.71 11.91 -0.75
CA TYR A 203 -8.63 12.77 -0.30
C TYR A 203 -9.08 13.63 0.89
N PRO A 204 -8.26 13.76 1.95
CA PRO A 204 -8.59 14.65 3.05
C PRO A 204 -8.52 16.10 2.58
N ASP A 205 -9.44 16.94 3.03
CA ASP A 205 -9.44 18.39 2.78
C ASP A 205 -8.23 19.09 3.44
N ARG A 206 -7.63 18.44 4.44
CA ARG A 206 -6.43 18.89 5.16
C ARG A 206 -5.48 17.73 5.36
N SER A 207 -4.42 17.68 4.57
CA SER A 207 -3.32 16.72 4.72
C SER A 207 -2.06 17.45 5.19
N SER A 208 -1.36 16.87 6.16
CA SER A 208 -0.04 17.35 6.59
C SER A 208 1.09 16.86 5.68
N ILE A 209 0.81 15.89 4.79
CA ILE A 209 1.83 15.22 3.98
C ILE A 209 1.75 15.66 2.54
N PHE A 210 0.55 15.70 1.95
CA PHE A 210 0.34 15.97 0.54
C PHE A 210 -0.61 17.13 0.32
N ASP A 211 -0.38 17.91 -0.73
CA ASP A 211 -1.27 18.97 -1.17
C ASP A 211 -2.50 18.40 -1.91
N VAL A 212 -3.59 19.17 -1.96
CA VAL A 212 -4.82 18.83 -2.69
C VAL A 212 -4.59 18.63 -4.19
N GLU A 213 -3.55 19.25 -4.75
CA GLU A 213 -3.13 19.07 -6.15
C GLU A 213 -2.88 17.60 -6.52
N GLN A 214 -2.54 16.77 -5.53
CA GLN A 214 -2.39 15.33 -5.73
C GLN A 214 -3.71 14.68 -6.15
N SER A 215 -4.83 15.07 -5.53
CA SER A 215 -6.15 14.55 -5.90
C SER A 215 -6.64 15.11 -7.24
N ILE A 216 -6.37 16.38 -7.50
CA ILE A 216 -6.74 17.05 -8.76
C ILE A 216 -6.04 16.38 -9.96
N ALA A 217 -4.78 15.97 -9.78
CA ALA A 217 -4.01 15.32 -10.82
C ALA A 217 -4.58 13.97 -11.28
N PHE A 218 -5.39 13.30 -10.46
CA PHE A 218 -6.10 12.08 -10.87
C PHE A 218 -7.25 12.33 -11.85
N TYR A 219 -7.74 13.56 -11.98
CA TYR A 219 -8.88 13.93 -12.84
C TYR A 219 -8.46 14.65 -14.12
N ARG A 220 -7.19 14.96 -14.29
CA ARG A 220 -6.63 15.65 -15.48
C ARG A 220 -5.95 14.67 -16.42
#